data_6e245817095ae81dee3ae7c61bb09452
#
_entry.id   6e245817095ae81dee3ae7c61bb09452
#
_cell.length_a   1.000
_cell.length_b   1.000
_cell.length_c   1.000
_cell.angle_alpha   90.00
_cell.angle_beta   90.00
_cell.angle_gamma   90.00
#
_symmetry.space_group_name_H-M   'P 1'
#
loop_
_entity.id
_entity.type
_entity.pdbx_description
1 polymer ?
#
loop_
_entity_poly.entity_id
_entity_poly.type
_entity_poly.pdbx_seq_one_letter_code
_entity_poly.pdbx_strand_id
1 'polypeptide(L)'
;MKRTARIEFFLGMSLWTLLPGSGIAESGSSGSAPLKLEARGIYCLTQAEGIQHVDLASLNCWDNPNIVGVAIRVTWAVTEPSADQFDWSYLEEALRLARLKKKFIAISVVAGIRSPDWVFGSATILRLTGKAARHRDTVPAPWDPNYLNAWKTFVQAFGARYDGNSLISYVTATGLGRGEECHLLDDPNDTGQFDANRWLGAANQIVNCYNSAFKITPWVLAWGQPALHQNQLMADLYTESGGFGFKADNLFVFFPNPGVSPGRLALRMSRSHPVVFQALRPAHDPYTLAAVLENGRRIGMQAFECYQNDVSDPACQAVLAAANRAMGGR
;
A
#
# COMPACT_ATOMS: atom_id res chain seq x y z
N MET A 1 -36.12 -57.02 -4.84
CA MET A 1 -37.17 -56.28 -4.13
C MET A 1 -36.70 -54.83 -3.96
N LYS A 2 -37.22 -53.92 -4.77
CA LYS A 2 -36.93 -52.48 -4.73
C LYS A 2 -38.04 -51.81 -3.92
N ARG A 3 -37.68 -51.10 -2.83
CA ARG A 3 -38.60 -50.23 -2.10
C ARG A 3 -38.34 -48.79 -2.50
N THR A 4 -39.30 -48.20 -3.16
CA THR A 4 -39.40 -46.77 -3.51
C THR A 4 -39.98 -46.02 -2.32
N ALA A 5 -39.28 -45.05 -1.79
CA ALA A 5 -39.81 -44.10 -0.79
C ALA A 5 -40.34 -42.86 -1.53
N ARG A 6 -41.60 -42.56 -1.34
CA ARG A 6 -42.26 -41.32 -1.75
C ARG A 6 -41.98 -40.27 -0.67
N ILE A 7 -41.52 -39.12 -1.11
CA ILE A 7 -41.42 -37.90 -0.26
C ILE A 7 -42.62 -37.01 -0.62
N GLU A 8 -43.51 -36.80 0.35
CA GLU A 8 -44.61 -35.84 0.24
C GLU A 8 -44.15 -34.43 0.61
N PHE A 9 -44.41 -33.48 -0.28
CA PHE A 9 -44.18 -32.06 -0.04
C PHE A 9 -45.37 -31.46 0.70
N PHE A 10 -45.18 -30.99 1.92
CA PHE A 10 -46.15 -30.10 2.62
C PHE A 10 -45.85 -28.67 2.26
N LEU A 11 -46.78 -28.03 1.53
CA LEU A 11 -46.83 -26.57 1.35
C LEU A 11 -47.44 -25.95 2.63
N GLY A 12 -46.61 -25.36 3.46
CA GLY A 12 -47.04 -24.47 4.54
C GLY A 12 -47.06 -23.02 4.08
N MET A 13 -48.22 -22.48 3.76
CA MET A 13 -48.43 -21.04 3.56
C MET A 13 -48.45 -20.34 4.94
N SER A 14 -47.37 -19.63 5.29
CA SER A 14 -47.37 -18.70 6.41
C SER A 14 -47.70 -17.29 5.94
N LEU A 15 -48.84 -16.78 6.33
CA LEU A 15 -49.21 -15.36 6.21
C LEU A 15 -48.26 -14.54 7.11
N TRP A 16 -47.43 -13.69 6.49
CA TRP A 16 -46.71 -12.64 7.19
C TRP A 16 -47.52 -11.36 7.17
N THR A 17 -47.99 -10.94 8.34
CA THR A 17 -48.60 -9.62 8.57
C THR A 17 -47.49 -8.57 8.52
N LEU A 18 -47.63 -7.60 7.60
CA LEU A 18 -46.81 -6.41 7.49
C LEU A 18 -47.06 -5.48 8.71
N LEU A 19 -46.08 -5.40 9.61
CA LEU A 19 -45.98 -4.29 10.54
C LEU A 19 -45.21 -3.15 9.85
N PRO A 20 -45.58 -1.88 10.04
CA PRO A 20 -44.85 -0.76 9.48
C PRO A 20 -43.48 -0.65 10.15
N GLY A 21 -42.42 -0.88 9.39
CA GLY A 21 -41.04 -0.78 9.83
C GLY A 21 -40.70 0.65 10.20
N SER A 22 -40.25 0.83 11.43
CA SER A 22 -39.51 2.01 11.87
C SER A 22 -38.27 2.13 10.99
N GLY A 23 -38.19 3.21 10.23
CA GLY A 23 -37.01 3.52 9.40
C GLY A 23 -35.77 3.61 10.27
N ILE A 24 -34.90 2.62 10.14
CA ILE A 24 -33.52 2.75 10.57
C ILE A 24 -32.90 3.74 9.57
N ALA A 25 -32.64 4.95 10.05
CA ALA A 25 -31.84 5.91 9.30
C ALA A 25 -30.47 5.24 9.07
N GLU A 26 -30.19 4.87 7.83
CA GLU A 26 -28.83 4.57 7.40
C GLU A 26 -28.00 5.82 7.72
N SER A 27 -27.14 5.72 8.73
CA SER A 27 -26.07 6.69 8.93
C SER A 27 -25.14 6.58 7.74
N GLY A 28 -25.45 7.34 6.69
CA GLY A 28 -24.58 7.50 5.54
C GLY A 28 -23.24 7.99 6.05
N SER A 29 -22.23 7.13 6.01
CA SER A 29 -20.86 7.56 6.13
C SER A 29 -20.63 8.53 4.97
N SER A 30 -20.53 9.81 5.25
CA SER A 30 -20.11 10.82 4.29
C SER A 30 -18.62 10.62 3.98
N GLY A 31 -18.28 9.53 3.30
CA GLY A 31 -16.95 9.32 2.77
C GLY A 31 -16.70 10.41 1.75
N SER A 32 -15.75 11.28 2.00
CA SER A 32 -15.25 12.21 1.00
C SER A 32 -14.81 11.42 -0.23
N ALA A 33 -15.09 11.96 -1.42
CA ALA A 33 -14.64 11.32 -2.66
C ALA A 33 -13.11 11.12 -2.61
N PRO A 34 -12.60 9.97 -3.09
CA PRO A 34 -11.17 9.71 -3.03
C PRO A 34 -10.38 10.73 -3.85
N LEU A 35 -9.26 11.14 -3.29
CA LEU A 35 -8.35 12.10 -3.91
C LEU A 35 -7.69 11.47 -5.15
N LYS A 36 -7.45 12.27 -6.18
CA LYS A 36 -6.78 11.83 -7.41
C LYS A 36 -5.27 12.01 -7.26
N LEU A 37 -4.50 11.13 -7.89
CA LEU A 37 -3.05 11.32 -7.99
C LEU A 37 -2.73 12.65 -8.67
N GLU A 38 -1.82 13.43 -8.08
CA GLU A 38 -1.33 14.68 -8.67
C GLU A 38 -0.59 14.43 -9.98
N ALA A 39 0.26 13.40 -10.00
CA ALA A 39 0.92 12.96 -11.22
C ALA A 39 0.75 11.44 -11.44
N ARG A 40 0.23 11.09 -12.61
CA ARG A 40 0.17 9.70 -13.09
C ARG A 40 1.42 9.41 -13.90
N GLY A 41 1.89 8.16 -13.89
CA GLY A 41 3.02 7.77 -14.70
C GLY A 41 4.04 6.93 -13.96
N ILE A 42 5.29 6.98 -14.40
CA ILE A 42 6.37 6.16 -13.86
C ILE A 42 7.14 6.91 -12.80
N TYR A 43 7.36 6.25 -11.67
CA TYR A 43 8.21 6.69 -10.57
C TYR A 43 9.44 5.79 -10.48
N CYS A 44 10.62 6.39 -10.37
CA CYS A 44 11.83 5.63 -10.06
C CYS A 44 11.82 5.19 -8.61
N LEU A 45 11.90 3.89 -8.35
CA LEU A 45 12.03 3.36 -7.01
C LEU A 45 13.50 3.44 -6.57
N THR A 46 13.77 4.20 -5.52
CA THR A 46 15.14 4.50 -5.11
C THR A 46 15.87 3.34 -4.44
N GLN A 47 15.18 2.27 -4.04
CA GLN A 47 15.77 1.17 -3.28
C GLN A 47 15.19 -0.18 -3.67
N ALA A 48 16.10 -1.10 -4.03
CA ALA A 48 15.72 -2.45 -4.44
C ALA A 48 15.60 -3.42 -3.26
N GLU A 49 16.57 -3.43 -2.34
CA GLU A 49 16.60 -4.40 -1.24
C GLU A 49 17.12 -3.74 0.05
N GLY A 50 16.40 -3.93 1.14
CA GLY A 50 16.75 -3.38 2.45
C GLY A 50 16.87 -1.85 2.40
N ILE A 51 16.07 -1.16 3.17
CA ILE A 51 15.99 0.29 3.13
C ILE A 51 17.29 0.86 3.71
N GLN A 52 18.24 1.12 2.83
CA GLN A 52 19.43 1.90 3.14
C GLN A 52 19.21 3.31 2.63
N HIS A 53 19.63 4.29 3.40
CA HIS A 53 19.62 5.67 2.96
C HIS A 53 20.63 5.84 1.83
N VAL A 54 20.12 6.08 0.65
CA VAL A 54 20.95 6.47 -0.49
C VAL A 54 21.16 7.97 -0.48
N ASP A 55 22.29 8.41 -1.00
CA ASP A 55 22.45 9.81 -1.35
C ASP A 55 21.51 10.15 -2.51
N LEU A 56 20.42 10.83 -2.20
CA LEU A 56 19.39 11.17 -3.17
C LEU A 56 19.93 12.03 -4.31
N ALA A 57 20.91 12.90 -4.05
CA ALA A 57 21.48 13.79 -5.06
C ALA A 57 22.30 13.02 -6.11
N SER A 58 22.83 11.85 -5.76
CA SER A 58 23.60 11.00 -6.68
C SER A 58 22.75 10.18 -7.67
N LEU A 59 21.41 10.18 -7.51
CA LEU A 59 20.54 9.34 -8.32
C LEU A 59 20.32 9.93 -9.72
N ASN A 60 20.76 9.23 -10.75
CA ASN A 60 20.59 9.64 -12.14
C ASN A 60 19.14 9.71 -12.61
N CYS A 61 18.23 9.03 -11.91
CA CYS A 61 16.82 9.01 -12.30
C CYS A 61 16.14 10.38 -12.23
N TRP A 62 16.65 11.33 -11.42
CA TRP A 62 16.12 12.69 -11.37
C TRP A 62 16.14 13.40 -12.72
N ASP A 63 17.12 13.12 -13.56
CA ASP A 63 17.29 13.72 -14.89
C ASP A 63 16.62 12.93 -16.01
N ASN A 64 15.99 11.79 -15.72
CA ASN A 64 15.32 10.99 -16.74
C ASN A 64 14.00 11.66 -17.17
N PRO A 65 13.84 12.06 -18.46
CA PRO A 65 12.65 12.71 -18.96
C PRO A 65 11.44 11.78 -19.08
N ASN A 66 11.66 10.45 -19.02
CA ASN A 66 10.65 9.43 -19.24
C ASN A 66 9.94 8.97 -17.96
N ILE A 67 10.19 9.65 -16.83
CA ILE A 67 9.50 9.40 -15.57
C ILE A 67 8.90 10.71 -15.02
N VAL A 68 7.83 10.60 -14.26
CA VAL A 68 7.18 11.77 -13.63
C VAL A 68 7.73 12.08 -12.25
N GLY A 69 8.30 11.10 -11.56
CA GLY A 69 8.73 11.28 -10.19
C GLY A 69 9.65 10.19 -9.66
N VAL A 70 9.90 10.29 -8.37
CA VAL A 70 10.75 9.35 -7.61
C VAL A 70 9.96 8.85 -6.40
N ALA A 71 9.93 7.54 -6.22
CA ALA A 71 9.33 6.90 -5.06
C ALA A 71 10.38 6.80 -3.94
N ILE A 72 10.20 7.62 -2.93
CA ILE A 72 11.10 7.77 -1.79
C ILE A 72 10.67 6.80 -0.69
N ARG A 73 11.57 5.93 -0.29
CA ARG A 73 11.43 5.09 0.90
C ARG A 73 12.36 5.56 2.00
N VAL A 74 11.83 5.71 3.19
CA VAL A 74 12.59 6.06 4.39
C VAL A 74 12.11 5.21 5.56
N THR A 75 12.98 4.87 6.50
CA THR A 75 12.56 4.10 7.68
C THR A 75 11.98 5.01 8.75
N TRP A 76 11.04 4.49 9.52
CA TRP A 76 10.53 5.20 10.70
C TRP A 76 11.66 5.52 11.69
N ALA A 77 12.58 4.57 11.91
CA ALA A 77 13.73 4.78 12.80
C ALA A 77 14.60 6.00 12.45
N VAL A 78 14.61 6.40 11.18
CA VAL A 78 15.36 7.58 10.74
C VAL A 78 14.54 8.86 10.88
N THR A 79 13.26 8.78 10.55
CA THR A 79 12.38 9.96 10.62
C THR A 79 11.94 10.28 12.05
N GLU A 80 12.08 9.34 13.00
CA GLU A 80 11.81 9.53 14.42
C GLU A 80 12.78 8.71 15.27
N PRO A 81 14.05 9.13 15.37
CA PRO A 81 15.08 8.37 16.08
C PRO A 81 14.82 8.22 17.60
N SER A 82 14.09 9.15 18.19
CA SER A 82 13.61 9.12 19.56
C SER A 82 12.16 9.57 19.60
N ALA A 83 11.40 9.16 20.60
CA ALA A 83 10.00 9.49 20.74
C ALA A 83 9.77 11.02 20.64
N ASP A 84 8.85 11.44 19.79
CA ASP A 84 8.49 12.83 19.51
C ASP A 84 9.65 13.72 18.97
N GLN A 85 10.79 13.10 18.56
CA GLN A 85 11.91 13.80 17.94
C GLN A 85 11.96 13.43 16.45
N PHE A 86 11.40 14.30 15.62
CA PHE A 86 11.27 14.05 14.18
C PHE A 86 12.47 14.63 13.40
N ASP A 87 13.10 13.79 12.57
CA ASP A 87 14.10 14.21 11.58
C ASP A 87 13.52 14.08 10.18
N TRP A 88 13.17 15.21 9.60
CA TRP A 88 12.62 15.30 8.25
C TRP A 88 13.68 15.59 7.17
N SER A 89 14.95 15.68 7.52
CA SER A 89 16.03 16.12 6.64
C SER A 89 16.08 15.35 5.31
N TYR A 90 15.89 14.03 5.35
CA TYR A 90 15.88 13.18 4.15
C TYR A 90 14.69 13.48 3.22
N LEU A 91 13.52 13.73 3.76
CA LEU A 91 12.33 14.07 2.99
C LEU A 91 12.40 15.51 2.45
N GLU A 92 12.98 16.44 3.21
CA GLU A 92 13.21 17.81 2.74
C GLU A 92 14.22 17.85 1.58
N GLU A 93 15.26 17.03 1.63
CA GLU A 93 16.20 16.89 0.51
C GLU A 93 15.52 16.31 -0.73
N ALA A 94 14.66 15.28 -0.56
CA ALA A 94 13.86 14.74 -1.66
C ALA A 94 12.96 15.81 -2.29
N LEU A 95 12.30 16.65 -1.50
CA LEU A 95 11.46 17.75 -1.97
C LEU A 95 12.28 18.84 -2.67
N ARG A 96 13.47 19.17 -2.15
CA ARG A 96 14.40 20.12 -2.77
C ARG A 96 14.81 19.64 -4.16
N LEU A 97 15.20 18.37 -4.29
CA LEU A 97 15.56 17.74 -5.58
C LEU A 97 14.37 17.69 -6.53
N ALA A 98 13.20 17.28 -6.05
CA ALA A 98 11.97 17.24 -6.85
C ALA A 98 11.66 18.61 -7.46
N ARG A 99 11.75 19.68 -6.66
CA ARG A 99 11.56 21.06 -7.15
C ARG A 99 12.60 21.44 -8.19
N LEU A 100 13.88 21.17 -7.92
CA LEU A 100 15.00 21.49 -8.82
C LEU A 100 14.87 20.77 -10.16
N LYS A 101 14.47 19.48 -10.12
CA LYS A 101 14.39 18.61 -11.29
C LYS A 101 13.01 18.58 -11.94
N LYS A 102 12.05 19.37 -11.44
CA LYS A 102 10.65 19.43 -11.91
C LYS A 102 9.99 18.04 -11.92
N LYS A 103 10.20 17.29 -10.83
CA LYS A 103 9.64 15.96 -10.60
C LYS A 103 8.66 15.97 -9.42
N PHE A 104 7.83 14.94 -9.35
CA PHE A 104 7.04 14.64 -8.16
C PHE A 104 7.77 13.64 -7.28
N ILE A 105 7.32 13.49 -6.04
CA ILE A 105 7.71 12.38 -5.19
C ILE A 105 6.49 11.60 -4.72
N ALA A 106 6.67 10.31 -4.50
CA ALA A 106 5.82 9.48 -3.68
C ALA A 106 6.58 9.12 -2.41
N ILE A 107 5.91 9.06 -1.27
CA ILE A 107 6.59 8.82 0.00
C ILE A 107 6.05 7.56 0.68
N SER A 108 6.97 6.70 1.10
CA SER A 108 6.70 5.57 1.98
C SER A 108 7.61 5.64 3.20
N VAL A 109 7.04 5.91 4.38
CA VAL A 109 7.76 5.74 5.64
C VAL A 109 7.53 4.33 6.14
N VAL A 110 8.58 3.53 6.21
CA VAL A 110 8.48 2.10 6.47
C VAL A 110 8.63 1.80 7.96
N ALA A 111 7.57 1.25 8.54
CA ALA A 111 7.51 0.78 9.92
C ALA A 111 7.85 -0.73 10.04
N GLY A 112 7.26 -1.44 10.96
CA GLY A 112 7.46 -2.87 11.18
C GLY A 112 8.88 -3.17 11.66
N ILE A 113 9.64 -3.97 10.91
CA ILE A 113 11.05 -4.27 11.25
C ILE A 113 11.96 -3.02 11.18
N ARG A 114 11.46 -1.91 10.64
CA ARG A 114 12.15 -0.63 10.49
C ARG A 114 11.68 0.43 11.49
N SER A 115 10.89 0.01 12.48
CA SER A 115 10.54 0.86 13.62
C SER A 115 11.79 1.20 14.44
N PRO A 116 11.81 2.34 15.13
CA PRO A 116 12.92 2.72 15.98
C PRO A 116 13.03 1.81 17.21
N ASP A 117 14.22 1.71 17.79
CA ASP A 117 14.51 0.79 18.91
C ASP A 117 13.70 1.10 20.17
N TRP A 118 13.34 2.36 20.41
CA TRP A 118 12.47 2.74 21.53
C TRP A 118 11.06 2.15 21.42
N VAL A 119 10.55 1.93 20.19
CA VAL A 119 9.29 1.21 19.95
C VAL A 119 9.45 -0.27 20.25
N PHE A 120 10.57 -0.89 19.85
CA PHE A 120 10.87 -2.29 20.19
C PHE A 120 10.99 -2.52 21.70
N GLY A 121 11.46 -1.52 22.43
CA GLY A 121 11.58 -1.58 23.90
C GLY A 121 10.24 -1.46 24.64
N SER A 122 9.18 -1.01 23.98
CA SER A 122 7.90 -0.71 24.63
C SER A 122 6.71 -1.56 24.14
N ALA A 123 6.83 -2.18 22.97
CA ALA A 123 5.74 -2.94 22.36
C ALA A 123 5.87 -4.46 22.53
N THR A 124 4.77 -5.17 22.39
CA THR A 124 4.77 -6.64 22.26
C THR A 124 5.48 -7.02 20.96
N ILE A 125 6.42 -7.97 21.04
CA ILE A 125 7.26 -8.38 19.92
C ILE A 125 6.82 -9.74 19.39
N LEU A 126 6.61 -9.81 18.08
CA LEU A 126 6.40 -11.05 17.33
C LEU A 126 7.74 -11.55 16.77
N ARG A 127 7.92 -12.85 16.70
CA ARG A 127 9.06 -13.48 16.03
C ARG A 127 8.72 -13.78 14.59
N LEU A 128 9.62 -13.42 13.69
CA LEU A 128 9.54 -13.73 12.28
C LEU A 128 10.34 -14.99 11.98
N THR A 129 9.88 -15.76 10.98
CA THR A 129 10.52 -17.00 10.53
C THR A 129 10.78 -16.95 9.02
N GLY A 130 11.54 -17.89 8.51
CA GLY A 130 11.80 -18.05 7.07
C GLY A 130 12.34 -16.78 6.39
N LYS A 131 11.76 -16.42 5.29
CA LYS A 131 12.16 -15.22 4.50
C LYS A 131 11.82 -13.91 5.23
N ALA A 132 10.78 -13.91 6.08
CA ALA A 132 10.39 -12.75 6.85
C ALA A 132 11.49 -12.31 7.83
N ALA A 133 12.28 -13.24 8.36
CA ALA A 133 13.38 -12.98 9.27
C ALA A 133 14.67 -12.45 8.61
N ARG A 134 14.73 -12.29 7.29
CA ARG A 134 15.98 -11.99 6.54
C ARG A 134 16.74 -10.76 7.04
N HIS A 135 16.05 -9.70 7.44
CA HIS A 135 16.68 -8.43 7.87
C HIS A 135 16.60 -8.19 9.37
N ARG A 136 15.57 -8.72 9.99
CA ARG A 136 15.34 -8.72 11.45
C ARG A 136 14.34 -9.85 11.72
N ASP A 137 14.61 -10.65 12.76
CA ASP A 137 13.77 -11.79 13.15
C ASP A 137 12.62 -11.41 14.09
N THR A 138 12.46 -10.13 14.36
CA THR A 138 11.45 -9.60 15.27
C THR A 138 10.76 -8.39 14.67
N VAL A 139 9.48 -8.20 15.03
CA VAL A 139 8.66 -7.05 14.63
C VAL A 139 7.71 -6.68 15.77
N PRO A 140 7.44 -5.39 16.01
CA PRO A 140 6.37 -4.99 16.91
C PRO A 140 5.03 -5.49 16.40
N ALA A 141 4.19 -6.04 17.28
CA ALA A 141 2.85 -6.46 16.92
C ALA A 141 2.02 -5.24 16.49
N PRO A 142 1.46 -5.23 15.26
CA PRO A 142 0.71 -4.07 14.76
C PRO A 142 -0.50 -3.68 15.63
N TRP A 143 -0.99 -4.60 16.45
CA TRP A 143 -2.11 -4.39 17.37
C TRP A 143 -1.69 -4.07 18.81
N ASP A 144 -0.40 -3.91 19.06
CA ASP A 144 0.06 -3.49 20.39
C ASP A 144 -0.31 -2.03 20.64
N PRO A 145 -0.90 -1.68 21.80
CA PRO A 145 -1.35 -0.31 22.08
C PRO A 145 -0.21 0.73 22.06
N ASN A 146 0.98 0.37 22.55
CA ASN A 146 2.12 1.27 22.57
C ASN A 146 2.61 1.53 21.13
N TYR A 147 2.72 0.45 20.33
CA TYR A 147 3.03 0.58 18.90
C TYR A 147 2.02 1.46 18.17
N LEU A 148 0.72 1.17 18.32
CA LEU A 148 -0.35 1.92 17.66
C LEU A 148 -0.34 3.41 18.05
N ASN A 149 -0.17 3.71 19.34
CA ASN A 149 -0.14 5.10 19.80
C ASN A 149 1.07 5.85 19.23
N ALA A 150 2.26 5.23 19.27
CA ALA A 150 3.48 5.79 18.69
C ALA A 150 3.33 6.03 17.18
N TRP A 151 2.83 5.02 16.45
CA TRP A 151 2.63 5.15 15.00
C TRP A 151 1.59 6.22 14.64
N LYS A 152 0.50 6.34 15.39
CA LYS A 152 -0.52 7.39 15.21
C LYS A 152 0.07 8.78 15.43
N THR A 153 0.88 8.98 16.46
CA THR A 153 1.57 10.25 16.73
C THR A 153 2.47 10.61 15.56
N PHE A 154 3.28 9.65 15.08
CA PHE A 154 4.12 9.85 13.91
C PHE A 154 3.32 10.25 12.67
N VAL A 155 2.26 9.50 12.32
CA VAL A 155 1.44 9.76 11.12
C VAL A 155 0.75 11.13 11.21
N GLN A 156 0.31 11.55 12.39
CA GLN A 156 -0.25 12.90 12.60
C GLN A 156 0.79 13.99 12.37
N ALA A 157 2.00 13.85 12.90
CA ALA A 157 3.11 14.80 12.67
C ALA A 157 3.50 14.83 11.18
N PHE A 158 3.56 13.67 10.54
CA PHE A 158 3.85 13.53 9.10
C PHE A 158 2.79 14.25 8.24
N GLY A 159 1.51 14.02 8.51
CA GLY A 159 0.42 14.71 7.82
C GLY A 159 0.42 16.21 8.08
N ALA A 160 0.58 16.65 9.33
CA ALA A 160 0.66 18.07 9.68
C ALA A 160 1.76 18.83 8.93
N ARG A 161 2.86 18.14 8.58
CA ARG A 161 3.96 18.74 7.84
C ARG A 161 3.80 18.69 6.32
N TYR A 162 3.22 17.61 5.78
CA TYR A 162 3.32 17.32 4.35
C TYR A 162 1.98 17.26 3.60
N ASP A 163 0.85 17.20 4.28
CA ASP A 163 -0.44 17.17 3.59
C ASP A 163 -0.67 18.44 2.76
N GLY A 164 -1.05 18.29 1.52
CA GLY A 164 -1.26 19.37 0.57
C GLY A 164 0.02 19.92 -0.09
N ASN A 165 1.19 19.29 0.13
CA ASN A 165 2.39 19.68 -0.60
C ASN A 165 2.28 19.24 -2.07
N SER A 166 2.27 20.20 -2.99
CA SER A 166 2.03 19.98 -4.42
C SER A 166 3.10 19.15 -5.15
N LEU A 167 4.26 18.90 -4.53
CA LEU A 167 5.28 18.00 -5.07
C LEU A 167 5.07 16.55 -4.64
N ILE A 168 4.20 16.29 -3.67
CA ILE A 168 3.91 14.92 -3.19
C ILE A 168 2.69 14.41 -3.93
N SER A 169 2.90 13.41 -4.79
CA SER A 169 1.82 12.83 -5.58
C SER A 169 0.94 11.89 -4.75
N TYR A 170 1.55 11.11 -3.89
CA TYR A 170 0.84 10.22 -2.95
C TYR A 170 1.75 9.77 -1.80
N VAL A 171 1.11 9.29 -0.75
CA VAL A 171 1.75 8.65 0.40
C VAL A 171 1.33 7.19 0.46
N THR A 172 2.27 6.29 0.77
CA THR A 172 1.94 4.88 1.06
C THR A 172 1.73 4.70 2.56
N ALA A 173 0.54 4.24 2.93
CA ALA A 173 0.26 3.86 4.30
C ALA A 173 0.93 2.53 4.65
N THR A 174 1.65 2.51 5.74
CA THR A 174 2.37 1.37 6.30
C THR A 174 2.02 1.15 7.77
N GLY A 175 2.70 0.25 8.44
CA GLY A 175 2.51 0.01 9.88
C GLY A 175 1.68 -1.23 10.21
N LEU A 176 1.20 -1.96 9.21
CA LEU A 176 0.38 -3.17 9.39
C LEU A 176 1.14 -4.49 9.20
N GLY A 177 2.39 -4.42 8.80
CA GLY A 177 3.20 -5.58 8.49
C GLY A 177 4.66 -5.43 8.92
N ARG A 178 5.48 -6.30 8.36
CA ARG A 178 6.93 -6.31 8.64
C ARG A 178 7.69 -5.16 7.94
N GLY A 179 7.10 -4.57 6.93
CA GLY A 179 7.72 -3.55 6.10
C GLY A 179 6.70 -2.59 5.50
N GLU A 180 6.87 -2.26 4.22
CA GLU A 180 5.94 -1.38 3.50
C GLU A 180 4.59 -2.05 3.29
N GLU A 181 4.58 -3.32 2.91
CA GLU A 181 3.37 -4.12 2.73
C GLU A 181 2.74 -4.52 4.06
N CYS A 182 1.45 -4.84 4.02
CA CYS A 182 0.73 -5.38 5.18
C CYS A 182 1.11 -6.84 5.51
N HIS A 183 2.10 -7.39 4.85
CA HIS A 183 2.61 -8.74 5.07
C HIS A 183 3.32 -8.84 6.42
N LEU A 184 2.91 -9.80 7.26
CA LEU A 184 3.47 -9.95 8.61
C LEU A 184 4.31 -11.22 8.77
N LEU A 185 3.79 -12.37 8.36
CA LEU A 185 4.42 -13.67 8.51
C LEU A 185 4.54 -14.37 7.16
N ASP A 186 5.66 -15.07 6.92
CA ASP A 186 5.89 -15.84 5.70
C ASP A 186 5.42 -17.30 5.83
N ASP A 187 5.47 -17.86 7.06
CA ASP A 187 5.08 -19.24 7.30
C ASP A 187 3.56 -19.33 7.49
N PRO A 188 2.86 -20.04 6.59
CA PRO A 188 1.44 -20.26 6.73
C PRO A 188 1.07 -21.07 7.98
N ASN A 189 2.00 -21.78 8.58
CA ASN A 189 1.76 -22.56 9.80
C ASN A 189 2.10 -21.78 11.08
N ASP A 190 2.73 -20.61 10.98
CA ASP A 190 3.03 -19.74 12.13
C ASP A 190 1.80 -18.94 12.56
N THR A 191 0.70 -19.64 12.75
CA THR A 191 -0.60 -19.06 13.11
C THR A 191 -0.70 -18.68 14.57
N GLY A 192 0.20 -19.19 15.42
CA GLY A 192 0.12 -18.99 16.86
C GLY A 192 0.38 -17.54 17.33
N GLN A 193 1.02 -16.74 16.50
CA GLN A 193 1.32 -15.34 16.80
C GLN A 193 0.33 -14.37 16.13
N PHE A 194 -0.37 -14.79 15.08
CA PHE A 194 -1.28 -13.94 14.33
C PHE A 194 -2.72 -14.06 14.84
N ASP A 195 -3.31 -12.93 15.16
CA ASP A 195 -4.72 -12.79 15.50
C ASP A 195 -5.41 -11.88 14.46
N ALA A 196 -6.28 -12.47 13.64
CA ALA A 196 -6.96 -11.80 12.55
C ALA A 196 -7.85 -10.64 13.03
N ASN A 197 -8.55 -10.80 14.15
CA ASN A 197 -9.44 -9.76 14.69
C ASN A 197 -8.64 -8.59 15.26
N ARG A 198 -7.56 -8.87 15.98
CA ARG A 198 -6.67 -7.83 16.49
C ARG A 198 -5.98 -7.09 15.35
N TRP A 199 -5.54 -7.83 14.34
CA TRP A 199 -4.93 -7.22 13.15
C TRP A 199 -5.92 -6.30 12.43
N LEU A 200 -7.15 -6.75 12.18
CA LEU A 200 -8.19 -5.95 11.51
C LEU A 200 -8.56 -4.71 12.35
N GLY A 201 -8.64 -4.86 13.66
CA GLY A 201 -8.85 -3.73 14.57
C GLY A 201 -7.72 -2.69 14.49
N ALA A 202 -6.46 -3.14 14.41
CA ALA A 202 -5.30 -2.27 14.20
C ALA A 202 -5.33 -1.61 12.81
N ALA A 203 -5.67 -2.39 11.77
CA ALA A 203 -5.77 -1.90 10.41
C ALA A 203 -6.77 -0.75 10.29
N ASN A 204 -7.96 -0.90 10.86
CA ASN A 204 -8.98 0.16 10.89
C ASN A 204 -8.49 1.41 11.64
N GLN A 205 -7.76 1.25 12.74
CA GLN A 205 -7.19 2.39 13.46
C GLN A 205 -6.13 3.14 12.63
N ILE A 206 -5.25 2.41 11.93
CA ILE A 206 -4.22 3.00 11.07
C ILE A 206 -4.86 3.69 9.86
N VAL A 207 -5.83 3.06 9.19
CA VAL A 207 -6.61 3.67 8.11
C VAL A 207 -7.25 4.98 8.56
N ASN A 208 -7.91 4.97 9.71
CA ASN A 208 -8.53 6.18 10.27
C ASN A 208 -7.50 7.27 10.61
N CYS A 209 -6.30 6.87 11.03
CA CYS A 209 -5.21 7.81 11.30
C CYS A 209 -4.73 8.49 10.01
N TYR A 210 -4.48 7.73 8.94
CA TYR A 210 -4.12 8.30 7.64
C TYR A 210 -5.25 9.16 7.06
N ASN A 211 -6.50 8.71 7.15
CA ASN A 211 -7.67 9.51 6.75
C ASN A 211 -7.76 10.85 7.52
N SER A 212 -7.30 10.89 8.77
CA SER A 212 -7.29 12.10 9.57
C SER A 212 -6.11 13.02 9.24
N ALA A 213 -4.95 12.44 8.96
CA ALA A 213 -3.70 13.16 8.74
C ALA A 213 -3.55 13.70 7.30
N PHE A 214 -4.09 12.99 6.30
CA PHE A 214 -4.00 13.35 4.89
C PHE A 214 -5.39 13.65 4.32
N LYS A 215 -5.71 14.93 4.18
CA LYS A 215 -7.00 15.43 3.66
C LYS A 215 -6.91 15.90 2.21
N ILE A 216 -5.71 16.25 1.75
CA ILE A 216 -5.43 16.86 0.45
C ILE A 216 -4.56 15.91 -0.38
N THR A 217 -3.48 15.42 0.20
CA THR A 217 -2.58 14.48 -0.47
C THR A 217 -3.20 13.09 -0.51
N PRO A 218 -3.34 12.48 -1.70
CA PRO A 218 -3.85 11.11 -1.79
C PRO A 218 -2.92 10.12 -1.09
N TRP A 219 -3.49 9.08 -0.53
CA TRP A 219 -2.71 8.01 0.03
C TRP A 219 -3.24 6.64 -0.41
N VAL A 220 -2.36 5.66 -0.45
CA VAL A 220 -2.61 4.29 -0.88
C VAL A 220 -2.23 3.32 0.22
N LEU A 221 -2.97 2.23 0.35
CA LEU A 221 -2.62 1.14 1.26
C LEU A 221 -1.93 0.03 0.46
N ALA A 222 -0.77 -0.43 0.94
CA ALA A 222 -0.04 -1.50 0.29
C ALA A 222 -0.73 -2.85 0.54
N TRP A 223 -1.10 -3.54 -0.54
CA TRP A 223 -1.62 -4.90 -0.47
C TRP A 223 -0.54 -5.85 0.05
N GLY A 224 -0.88 -6.62 1.06
CA GLY A 224 -0.05 -7.68 1.58
C GLY A 224 -0.91 -8.64 2.39
N GLN A 225 -0.48 -9.87 2.48
CA GLN A 225 -1.18 -10.87 3.28
C GLN A 225 -0.52 -10.94 4.65
N PRO A 226 -1.20 -10.53 5.72
CA PRO A 226 -0.61 -10.62 7.07
C PRO A 226 -0.36 -12.06 7.54
N ALA A 227 -1.17 -13.03 7.11
CA ALA A 227 -1.00 -14.48 7.30
C ALA A 227 -1.95 -15.27 6.37
N LEU A 228 -2.11 -16.56 6.58
CA LEU A 228 -3.04 -17.41 5.81
C LEU A 228 -4.47 -16.87 5.76
N HIS A 229 -5.12 -17.09 4.64
CA HIS A 229 -6.53 -16.77 4.37
C HIS A 229 -6.92 -15.30 4.36
N GLN A 230 -6.00 -14.36 4.17
CA GLN A 230 -6.24 -12.95 4.44
C GLN A 230 -6.46 -12.09 3.21
N ASN A 231 -6.54 -12.70 2.03
CA ASN A 231 -7.08 -12.01 0.86
C ASN A 231 -8.47 -11.43 1.15
N GLN A 232 -9.27 -12.11 1.97
CA GLN A 232 -10.59 -11.63 2.35
C GLN A 232 -10.50 -10.45 3.33
N LEU A 233 -9.66 -10.55 4.39
CA LEU A 233 -9.46 -9.44 5.34
C LEU A 233 -8.98 -8.16 4.65
N MET A 234 -8.03 -8.28 3.70
CA MET A 234 -7.59 -7.14 2.90
C MET A 234 -8.71 -6.62 2.01
N ALA A 235 -9.48 -7.50 1.36
CA ALA A 235 -10.59 -7.10 0.51
C ALA A 235 -11.70 -6.40 1.31
N ASP A 236 -11.98 -6.85 2.52
CA ASP A 236 -12.95 -6.26 3.44
C ASP A 236 -12.48 -4.88 3.88
N LEU A 237 -11.20 -4.75 4.29
CA LEU A 237 -10.61 -3.46 4.64
C LEU A 237 -10.74 -2.43 3.51
N TYR A 238 -10.45 -2.83 2.27
CA TYR A 238 -10.62 -1.96 1.09
C TYR A 238 -12.08 -1.63 0.77
N THR A 239 -13.02 -2.46 1.22
CA THR A 239 -14.45 -2.27 0.95
C THR A 239 -15.13 -1.43 2.02
N GLU A 240 -14.75 -1.65 3.28
CA GLU A 240 -15.38 -1.03 4.45
C GLU A 240 -14.86 0.36 4.76
N SER A 241 -13.55 0.58 4.56
CA SER A 241 -12.90 1.80 5.06
C SER A 241 -12.96 2.99 4.09
N GLY A 242 -13.15 2.77 2.79
CA GLY A 242 -13.32 3.82 1.76
C GLY A 242 -12.28 4.95 1.76
N GLY A 243 -12.20 5.70 0.66
CA GLY A 243 -11.47 6.97 0.64
C GLY A 243 -9.98 6.89 0.36
N PHE A 244 -9.36 5.71 0.28
CA PHE A 244 -7.95 5.54 -0.03
C PHE A 244 -7.69 4.72 -1.30
N GLY A 245 -6.47 4.83 -1.83
CA GLY A 245 -6.08 4.12 -3.04
C GLY A 245 -5.49 2.74 -2.78
N PHE A 246 -5.32 1.99 -3.86
CA PHE A 246 -4.73 0.65 -3.85
C PHE A 246 -3.25 0.71 -4.23
N LYS A 247 -2.40 -0.03 -3.52
CA LYS A 247 -1.02 -0.31 -3.92
C LYS A 247 -0.74 -1.81 -3.81
N ALA A 248 0.13 -2.34 -4.70
CA ALA A 248 0.72 -3.66 -4.53
C ALA A 248 2.14 -3.72 -5.12
N ASP A 249 3.03 -4.46 -4.44
CA ASP A 249 4.46 -4.52 -4.73
C ASP A 249 4.84 -5.78 -5.51
N ASN A 250 3.92 -6.29 -6.33
CA ASN A 250 4.05 -7.60 -6.94
C ASN A 250 3.70 -7.62 -8.45
N LEU A 251 3.79 -6.48 -9.12
CA LEU A 251 3.50 -6.42 -10.55
C LEU A 251 4.61 -7.10 -11.35
N PHE A 252 4.21 -8.10 -12.13
CA PHE A 252 5.07 -8.76 -13.11
C PHE A 252 4.25 -9.17 -14.36
N VAL A 253 4.87 -9.83 -15.33
CA VAL A 253 4.28 -10.11 -16.66
C VAL A 253 2.90 -10.77 -16.60
N PHE A 254 2.70 -11.72 -15.66
CA PHE A 254 1.45 -12.48 -15.53
C PHE A 254 0.74 -12.28 -14.18
N PHE A 255 1.28 -11.45 -13.31
CA PHE A 255 0.77 -11.27 -11.97
C PHE A 255 0.76 -9.78 -11.58
N PRO A 256 -0.28 -9.28 -10.87
CA PRO A 256 -1.53 -9.99 -10.55
C PRO A 256 -2.43 -10.16 -11.80
N ASN A 257 -3.20 -11.24 -11.80
CA ASN A 257 -4.15 -11.52 -12.87
C ASN A 257 -5.43 -10.68 -12.70
N PRO A 258 -5.98 -10.04 -13.74
CA PRO A 258 -7.20 -9.23 -13.64
C PRO A 258 -8.47 -10.02 -13.25
N GLY A 259 -8.46 -11.35 -13.43
CA GLY A 259 -9.58 -12.21 -13.08
C GLY A 259 -9.68 -12.61 -11.60
N VAL A 260 -8.61 -12.45 -10.82
CA VAL A 260 -8.53 -12.83 -9.41
C VAL A 260 -7.95 -11.71 -8.54
N SER A 261 -8.20 -11.74 -7.23
CA SER A 261 -7.56 -10.80 -6.31
C SER A 261 -6.04 -11.02 -6.26
N PRO A 262 -5.22 -9.98 -6.15
CA PRO A 262 -5.60 -8.57 -6.00
C PRO A 262 -5.88 -7.83 -7.32
N GLY A 263 -5.59 -8.40 -8.51
CA GLY A 263 -5.75 -7.70 -9.78
C GLY A 263 -7.19 -7.29 -10.08
N ARG A 264 -8.17 -8.15 -9.77
CA ARG A 264 -9.59 -7.83 -9.90
C ARG A 264 -10.01 -6.67 -8.98
N LEU A 265 -9.48 -6.62 -7.75
CA LEU A 265 -9.72 -5.52 -6.83
C LEU A 265 -9.12 -4.21 -7.38
N ALA A 266 -7.87 -4.23 -7.81
CA ALA A 266 -7.20 -3.08 -8.42
C ALA A 266 -7.99 -2.52 -9.60
N LEU A 267 -8.42 -3.38 -10.53
CA LEU A 267 -9.22 -2.97 -11.69
C LEU A 267 -10.56 -2.35 -11.28
N ARG A 268 -11.21 -2.86 -10.24
CA ARG A 268 -12.44 -2.28 -9.70
C ARG A 268 -12.17 -0.90 -9.11
N MET A 269 -11.12 -0.78 -8.28
CA MET A 269 -10.76 0.46 -7.61
C MET A 269 -10.31 1.55 -8.57
N SER A 270 -9.65 1.20 -9.67
CA SER A 270 -9.14 2.18 -10.64
C SER A 270 -10.20 3.10 -11.25
N ARG A 271 -11.47 2.75 -11.14
CA ARG A 271 -12.60 3.56 -11.60
C ARG A 271 -12.84 4.81 -10.76
N SER A 272 -12.43 4.77 -9.49
CA SER A 272 -12.72 5.84 -8.51
C SER A 272 -11.55 6.19 -7.58
N HIS A 273 -10.54 5.33 -7.46
CA HIS A 273 -9.43 5.47 -6.51
C HIS A 273 -8.07 5.44 -7.21
N PRO A 274 -7.03 6.00 -6.61
CA PRO A 274 -5.66 5.79 -7.03
C PRO A 274 -5.28 4.30 -7.03
N VAL A 275 -4.61 3.86 -8.10
CA VAL A 275 -4.06 2.51 -8.22
C VAL A 275 -2.59 2.58 -8.59
N VAL A 276 -1.77 2.12 -7.68
CA VAL A 276 -0.31 2.13 -7.77
C VAL A 276 0.22 0.70 -7.78
N PHE A 277 1.18 0.43 -8.62
CA PHE A 277 1.92 -0.83 -8.57
C PHE A 277 3.40 -0.59 -8.51
N GLN A 278 4.10 -1.43 -7.76
CA GLN A 278 5.53 -1.57 -7.83
C GLN A 278 5.88 -2.85 -8.61
N ALA A 279 6.94 -2.80 -9.39
CA ALA A 279 7.50 -4.00 -10.00
C ALA A 279 7.91 -5.01 -8.91
N LEU A 280 7.59 -6.29 -9.11
CA LEU A 280 8.02 -7.38 -8.22
C LEU A 280 9.56 -7.48 -8.14
N ARG A 281 10.22 -7.21 -9.27
CA ARG A 281 11.69 -7.22 -9.47
C ARG A 281 12.05 -6.42 -10.71
N PRO A 282 13.32 -6.05 -10.92
CA PRO A 282 13.76 -5.46 -12.17
C PRO A 282 13.41 -6.34 -13.38
N ALA A 283 13.04 -5.72 -14.48
CA ALA A 283 12.71 -6.41 -15.73
C ALA A 283 13.97 -6.87 -16.47
N HIS A 284 15.05 -6.10 -16.36
CA HIS A 284 16.36 -6.33 -16.98
C HIS A 284 16.39 -6.30 -18.51
N ASP A 285 15.25 -6.06 -19.17
CA ASP A 285 15.16 -5.90 -20.61
C ASP A 285 13.87 -5.17 -21.03
N PRO A 286 13.86 -4.51 -22.21
CA PRO A 286 12.69 -3.72 -22.63
C PRO A 286 11.45 -4.56 -22.95
N TYR A 287 11.58 -5.81 -23.37
CA TYR A 287 10.42 -6.65 -23.71
C TYR A 287 9.68 -7.10 -22.45
N THR A 288 10.42 -7.54 -21.45
CA THR A 288 9.87 -7.86 -20.14
C THR A 288 9.23 -6.62 -19.51
N LEU A 289 9.91 -5.47 -19.55
CA LEU A 289 9.34 -4.22 -19.00
C LEU A 289 8.03 -3.83 -19.71
N ALA A 290 7.99 -3.92 -21.05
CA ALA A 290 6.77 -3.64 -21.82
C ALA A 290 5.61 -4.57 -21.43
N ALA A 291 5.91 -5.87 -21.24
CA ALA A 291 4.89 -6.84 -20.82
C ALA A 291 4.39 -6.58 -19.39
N VAL A 292 5.25 -6.18 -18.46
CA VAL A 292 4.89 -5.77 -17.09
C VAL A 292 3.97 -4.55 -17.12
N LEU A 293 4.33 -3.52 -17.87
CA LEU A 293 3.55 -2.29 -17.99
C LEU A 293 2.19 -2.52 -18.67
N GLU A 294 2.13 -3.39 -19.69
CA GLU A 294 0.86 -3.78 -20.31
C GLU A 294 -0.03 -4.55 -19.33
N ASN A 295 0.54 -5.46 -18.52
CA ASN A 295 -0.24 -6.12 -17.47
C ASN A 295 -0.79 -5.09 -16.47
N GLY A 296 0.03 -4.13 -16.01
CA GLY A 296 -0.41 -3.04 -15.14
C GLY A 296 -1.56 -2.23 -15.75
N ARG A 297 -1.46 -1.88 -17.05
CA ARG A 297 -2.53 -1.18 -17.77
C ARG A 297 -3.84 -1.95 -17.76
N ARG A 298 -3.80 -3.27 -17.95
CA ARG A 298 -4.99 -4.15 -17.95
C ARG A 298 -5.69 -4.22 -16.60
N ILE A 299 -5.00 -3.97 -15.52
CA ILE A 299 -5.55 -3.97 -14.15
C ILE A 299 -5.77 -2.56 -13.59
N GLY A 300 -5.71 -1.54 -14.45
CA GLY A 300 -6.08 -0.18 -14.09
C GLY A 300 -5.00 0.63 -13.38
N MET A 301 -3.72 0.25 -13.51
CA MET A 301 -2.59 0.98 -12.96
C MET A 301 -2.55 2.44 -13.44
N GLN A 302 -2.33 3.36 -12.52
CA GLN A 302 -2.22 4.80 -12.77
C GLN A 302 -0.82 5.34 -12.45
N ALA A 303 -0.11 4.69 -11.53
CA ALA A 303 1.29 4.97 -11.23
C ALA A 303 2.06 3.66 -11.08
N PHE A 304 3.32 3.66 -11.52
CA PHE A 304 4.19 2.50 -11.52
C PHE A 304 5.54 2.84 -10.87
N GLU A 305 5.87 2.16 -9.79
CA GLU A 305 7.18 2.24 -9.16
C GLU A 305 8.13 1.24 -9.84
N CYS A 306 9.03 1.76 -10.65
CA CYS A 306 9.98 1.03 -11.47
C CYS A 306 11.37 1.04 -10.82
N TYR A 307 12.04 -0.08 -10.78
CA TYR A 307 13.40 -0.16 -10.22
C TYR A 307 14.38 0.73 -10.99
N GLN A 308 15.32 1.31 -10.25
CA GLN A 308 16.34 2.20 -10.81
C GLN A 308 17.14 1.54 -11.96
N ASN A 309 17.39 0.24 -11.90
CA ASN A 309 18.08 -0.51 -12.94
C ASN A 309 17.37 -0.34 -14.29
N ASP A 310 16.06 -0.56 -14.34
CA ASP A 310 15.27 -0.44 -15.57
C ASP A 310 15.10 1.02 -15.99
N VAL A 311 14.98 1.93 -15.02
CA VAL A 311 14.87 3.39 -15.27
C VAL A 311 16.17 3.94 -15.88
N SER A 312 17.32 3.43 -15.48
CA SER A 312 18.62 3.88 -15.95
C SER A 312 19.11 3.16 -17.22
N ASP A 313 18.45 2.07 -17.62
CA ASP A 313 18.83 1.30 -18.81
C ASP A 313 18.46 2.06 -20.09
N PRO A 314 19.44 2.40 -20.97
CA PRO A 314 19.17 3.02 -22.26
C PRO A 314 18.21 2.23 -23.14
N ALA A 315 18.23 0.89 -23.09
CA ALA A 315 17.34 0.04 -23.87
C ALA A 315 15.87 0.17 -23.46
N CYS A 316 15.61 0.50 -22.20
CA CYS A 316 14.25 0.64 -21.65
C CYS A 316 13.61 2.01 -21.92
N GLN A 317 14.37 3.03 -22.39
CA GLN A 317 13.87 4.41 -22.44
C GLN A 317 12.65 4.58 -23.35
N ALA A 318 12.62 3.93 -24.50
CA ALA A 318 11.48 4.02 -25.42
C ALA A 318 10.19 3.43 -24.79
N VAL A 319 10.33 2.34 -24.04
CA VAL A 319 9.21 1.67 -23.34
C VAL A 319 8.70 2.56 -22.21
N LEU A 320 9.61 3.12 -21.40
CA LEU A 320 9.27 4.05 -20.32
C LEU A 320 8.53 5.27 -20.86
N ALA A 321 9.03 5.90 -21.94
CA ALA A 321 8.42 7.05 -22.57
C ALA A 321 6.99 6.74 -23.07
N ALA A 322 6.80 5.61 -23.72
CA ALA A 322 5.50 5.19 -24.25
C ALA A 322 4.50 4.93 -23.10
N ALA A 323 4.92 4.20 -22.08
CA ALA A 323 4.07 3.89 -20.94
C ALA A 323 3.73 5.13 -20.11
N ASN A 324 4.70 6.02 -19.88
CA ASN A 324 4.47 7.27 -19.14
C ASN A 324 3.40 8.13 -19.84
N ARG A 325 3.49 8.30 -21.15
CA ARG A 325 2.45 9.00 -21.94
C ARG A 325 1.09 8.31 -21.86
N ALA A 326 1.06 6.98 -21.96
CA ALA A 326 -0.19 6.21 -21.90
C ALA A 326 -0.91 6.33 -20.55
N MET A 327 -0.17 6.52 -19.46
CA MET A 327 -0.73 6.78 -18.12
C MET A 327 -1.12 8.26 -17.90
N GLY A 328 -0.81 9.15 -18.83
CA GLY A 328 -1.05 10.60 -18.71
C GLY A 328 0.08 11.36 -18.01
N GLY A 329 1.26 10.76 -17.89
CA GLY A 329 2.48 11.42 -17.43
C GLY A 329 2.90 12.54 -18.40
N ARG A 330 3.30 13.68 -17.84
CA ARG A 330 3.74 14.88 -18.58
C ARG A 330 5.22 15.11 -18.39
#